data_ee48b278a68a2f8899799916b63f3f4a
#
_entry.id   ee48b278a68a2f8899799916b63f3f4a
#
_cell.length_a   1.000
_cell.length_b   1.000
_cell.length_c   1.000
_cell.angle_alpha   90.00
_cell.angle_beta   90.00
_cell.angle_gamma   90.00
#
_symmetry.space_group_name_H-M   'P 1'
#
loop_
_entity.id
_entity.type
_entity.pdbx_description
1 polymer ?
#
loop_
_entity_poly.entity_id
_entity_poly.type
_entity_poly.pdbx_seq_one_letter_code
_entity_poly.pdbx_strand_id
1 'polypeptide(L)'
;MSEARVSRVSSQRWMSKFRAIAVALCAAVVLLPSVQAASKKGVPAKKAQISIEKNRRGATLVSVLPRTGKAVPAVEKSVSGGRNIVATLRKRGGKTVVAVERRSVVRFAETPRLSYGQIAGLHGTEDALDLKSSAALVIDQDTREVLFSKNDHAVLPIASITKLMTGLLISEARLPMDEFVTITQDDVDTEKGSSSRLRIGTTLSRGELLHLALMSSENRAAHAIGRTYPGGLSTFVSMMNAKAKMLGMRDTVYVEPTGLSSRNQSSAQDLALLVNAASSNAMVRELSTSPNYQVAIGNRTLQYNTTNRLVRSPDWDIGVQKTGYISEAGQCLVMQTKIAGRKLIMVFLDSAGKLSRIGDAERVRRWV
;
A
#
# COMPACT_ATOMS: atom_id res chain seq x y z
N MET A 1 -32.68 -47.76 -42.85
CA MET A 1 -34.11 -47.52 -42.74
C MET A 1 -34.39 -47.20 -41.26
N SER A 2 -34.65 -46.02 -40.93
CA SER A 2 -35.69 -45.38 -40.17
C SER A 2 -35.26 -43.99 -39.71
N GLU A 3 -35.93 -43.02 -40.30
CA GLU A 3 -35.81 -41.60 -40.02
C GLU A 3 -36.36 -41.28 -38.62
N ALA A 4 -35.77 -40.39 -37.88
CA ALA A 4 -36.35 -39.79 -36.71
C ALA A 4 -36.40 -38.28 -36.87
N ARG A 5 -37.61 -37.76 -36.82
CA ARG A 5 -38.12 -36.41 -37.00
C ARG A 5 -37.48 -35.39 -36.05
N VAL A 6 -37.12 -34.28 -36.62
CA VAL A 6 -36.89 -32.97 -35.98
C VAL A 6 -38.24 -32.34 -35.60
N SER A 7 -38.48 -32.03 -34.36
CA SER A 7 -39.58 -31.16 -33.91
C SER A 7 -39.04 -29.80 -33.50
N ARG A 8 -39.26 -28.80 -34.37
CA ARG A 8 -39.19 -27.37 -34.00
C ARG A 8 -40.37 -27.04 -33.08
N VAL A 9 -40.08 -26.51 -31.90
CA VAL A 9 -41.05 -25.79 -31.09
C VAL A 9 -40.62 -24.36 -30.93
N SER A 10 -41.51 -23.51 -31.36
CA SER A 10 -41.50 -22.08 -31.53
C SER A 10 -41.06 -21.27 -30.32
N SER A 11 -40.11 -20.39 -30.60
CA SER A 11 -39.82 -19.17 -29.83
C SER A 11 -40.83 -18.06 -30.17
N GLN A 12 -41.92 -17.94 -29.44
CA GLN A 12 -42.71 -16.69 -29.40
C GLN A 12 -43.67 -16.77 -28.21
N ARG A 13 -43.28 -16.12 -27.09
CA ARG A 13 -44.13 -15.52 -26.07
C ARG A 13 -43.34 -15.18 -24.80
N TRP A 14 -42.49 -14.16 -24.89
CA TRP A 14 -42.01 -13.48 -23.67
C TRP A 14 -41.59 -12.03 -23.96
N MET A 15 -42.44 -11.30 -24.70
CA MET A 15 -42.30 -9.86 -24.86
C MET A 15 -43.67 -9.20 -24.71
N SER A 16 -44.24 -9.20 -23.50
CA SER A 16 -45.34 -8.31 -23.17
C SER A 16 -45.64 -8.26 -21.68
N LYS A 17 -44.71 -7.80 -20.84
CA LYS A 17 -45.01 -7.34 -19.47
C LYS A 17 -43.86 -6.45 -18.89
N PHE A 18 -43.42 -5.44 -19.64
CA PHE A 18 -42.65 -4.33 -19.09
C PHE A 18 -43.07 -3.02 -19.76
N ARG A 19 -44.31 -2.62 -19.55
CA ARG A 19 -44.75 -1.24 -19.73
C ARG A 19 -45.82 -0.99 -18.67
N ALA A 20 -45.46 -0.26 -17.64
CA ALA A 20 -46.23 0.56 -16.73
C ALA A 20 -45.61 0.56 -15.33
N ILE A 21 -44.61 1.38 -15.06
CA ILE A 21 -44.40 2.08 -13.79
C ILE A 21 -43.39 3.19 -14.15
N ALA A 22 -43.88 4.22 -14.72
CA ALA A 22 -43.26 5.53 -14.70
C ALA A 22 -44.36 6.53 -14.32
N VAL A 23 -44.06 7.51 -13.52
CA VAL A 23 -44.89 8.61 -13.04
C VAL A 23 -45.51 8.37 -11.66
N ALA A 24 -44.78 8.73 -10.60
CA ALA A 24 -45.24 9.49 -9.44
C ALA A 24 -44.05 9.75 -8.48
N LEU A 25 -43.30 10.81 -8.72
CA LEU A 25 -42.43 11.41 -7.70
C LEU A 25 -42.76 12.90 -7.69
N CYS A 26 -43.89 13.22 -7.04
CA CYS A 26 -44.21 14.58 -6.63
C CYS A 26 -43.48 14.92 -5.32
N ALA A 27 -42.79 16.04 -5.40
CA ALA A 27 -42.32 16.94 -4.36
C ALA A 27 -42.87 16.70 -2.93
N ALA A 28 -41.97 16.39 -2.01
CA ALA A 28 -42.13 16.71 -0.59
C ALA A 28 -41.04 17.71 -0.20
N VAL A 29 -41.40 19.02 -0.26
CA VAL A 29 -40.65 20.09 0.35
C VAL A 29 -40.88 19.99 1.85
N VAL A 30 -39.89 19.52 2.61
CA VAL A 30 -39.91 19.57 4.08
C VAL A 30 -39.46 20.97 4.51
N LEU A 31 -40.41 21.75 4.96
CA LEU A 31 -40.21 23.03 5.68
C LEU A 31 -39.57 22.71 7.04
N LEU A 32 -38.28 23.06 7.19
CA LEU A 32 -37.65 23.16 8.50
C LEU A 32 -38.00 24.53 9.14
N PRO A 33 -38.37 24.56 10.43
CA PRO A 33 -38.65 25.82 11.09
C PRO A 33 -37.35 26.58 11.35
N SER A 34 -37.34 27.85 10.96
CA SER A 34 -36.32 28.82 11.25
C SER A 34 -36.28 29.11 12.75
N VAL A 35 -35.22 28.68 13.42
CA VAL A 35 -34.89 29.16 14.78
C VAL A 35 -34.29 30.57 14.63
N GLN A 36 -35.06 31.59 14.98
CA GLN A 36 -34.57 32.94 15.19
C GLN A 36 -33.67 33.00 16.38
N ALA A 37 -32.35 33.05 16.18
CA ALA A 37 -31.40 33.40 17.24
C ALA A 37 -31.40 34.91 17.47
N ALA A 38 -31.66 35.29 18.68
CA ALA A 38 -31.70 36.68 19.17
C ALA A 38 -30.34 37.38 18.91
N SER A 39 -30.42 38.52 18.24
CA SER A 39 -29.32 39.45 17.97
C SER A 39 -28.81 40.05 19.28
N LYS A 40 -27.63 39.57 19.75
CA LYS A 40 -26.79 40.36 20.68
C LYS A 40 -25.91 41.27 19.82
N LYS A 41 -26.05 42.57 20.05
CA LYS A 41 -25.27 43.66 19.42
C LYS A 41 -23.77 43.37 19.64
N GLY A 42 -23.11 42.86 18.57
CA GLY A 42 -21.67 42.63 18.52
C GLY A 42 -20.93 43.91 18.18
N VAL A 43 -19.88 44.16 18.91
CA VAL A 43 -18.85 45.17 18.62
C VAL A 43 -18.26 44.89 17.21
N PRO A 44 -18.04 45.92 16.36
CA PRO A 44 -17.57 45.69 15.00
C PRO A 44 -16.17 45.09 15.01
N ALA A 45 -16.03 43.84 14.51
CA ALA A 45 -14.76 43.18 14.30
C ALA A 45 -13.92 43.96 13.27
N LYS A 46 -12.78 44.49 13.68
CA LYS A 46 -11.80 45.10 12.81
C LYS A 46 -11.27 44.03 11.82
N LYS A 47 -11.50 44.25 10.52
CA LYS A 47 -11.01 43.35 9.46
C LYS A 47 -9.50 43.18 9.54
N ALA A 48 -9.05 41.94 9.67
CA ALA A 48 -7.64 41.58 9.55
C ALA A 48 -7.19 41.71 8.08
N GLN A 49 -6.03 42.32 7.87
CA GLN A 49 -5.41 42.38 6.54
C GLN A 49 -4.64 41.07 6.30
N ILE A 50 -5.02 40.36 5.26
CA ILE A 50 -4.35 39.14 4.79
C ILE A 50 -3.48 39.55 3.61
N SER A 51 -2.17 39.36 3.68
CA SER A 51 -1.26 39.48 2.55
C SER A 51 -0.80 38.09 2.12
N ILE A 52 -0.89 37.85 0.81
CA ILE A 52 -0.43 36.60 0.20
C ILE A 52 0.75 36.96 -0.70
N GLU A 53 1.92 36.45 -0.39
CA GLU A 53 3.13 36.66 -1.16
C GLU A 53 3.64 35.33 -1.70
N LYS A 54 3.88 35.27 -3.02
CA LYS A 54 4.36 34.07 -3.71
C LYS A 54 5.87 34.20 -3.93
N ASN A 55 6.64 33.34 -3.29
CA ASN A 55 8.09 33.27 -3.47
C ASN A 55 8.43 32.58 -4.81
N ARG A 56 9.57 32.94 -5.43
CA ARG A 56 10.10 32.36 -6.69
C ARG A 56 10.32 30.84 -6.69
N ARG A 57 10.11 30.16 -5.56
CA ARG A 57 10.16 28.69 -5.41
C ARG A 57 8.79 28.03 -5.22
N GLY A 58 7.70 28.74 -5.47
CA GLY A 58 6.33 28.16 -5.46
C GLY A 58 5.71 27.96 -4.08
N ALA A 59 6.36 28.34 -2.99
CA ALA A 59 5.76 28.30 -1.66
C ALA A 59 4.87 29.52 -1.42
N THR A 60 3.62 29.28 -0.98
CA THR A 60 2.68 30.34 -0.61
C THR A 60 2.82 30.64 0.87
N LEU A 61 3.22 31.86 1.22
CA LEU A 61 3.26 32.37 2.58
C LEU A 61 1.97 33.14 2.88
N VAL A 62 1.23 32.73 3.89
CA VAL A 62 0.06 33.46 4.39
C VAL A 62 0.43 34.06 5.73
N SER A 63 0.55 35.38 5.80
CA SER A 63 0.75 36.08 7.07
C SER A 63 -0.51 36.84 7.47
N VAL A 64 -0.96 36.65 8.69
CA VAL A 64 -2.06 37.39 9.31
C VAL A 64 -1.44 38.29 10.36
N LEU A 65 -1.50 39.59 10.14
CA LEU A 65 -1.03 40.60 11.12
C LEU A 65 -2.23 41.16 11.88
N PRO A 66 -2.33 40.96 13.20
CA PRO A 66 -3.28 41.69 14.01
C PRO A 66 -2.77 43.12 14.23
N ARG A 67 -3.67 44.09 14.16
CA ARG A 67 -3.38 45.52 14.28
C ARG A 67 -2.93 45.97 15.68
N THR A 68 -2.65 45.08 16.61
CA THR A 68 -2.24 45.35 17.98
C THR A 68 -0.95 44.62 18.33
N GLY A 69 0.15 44.94 17.70
CA GLY A 69 1.54 44.79 18.17
C GLY A 69 2.03 43.47 18.79
N LYS A 70 1.22 42.43 18.96
CA LYS A 70 1.65 41.11 19.38
C LYS A 70 1.54 40.11 18.23
N ALA A 71 2.65 39.57 17.80
CA ALA A 71 2.71 38.59 16.72
C ALA A 71 2.01 37.27 17.15
N VAL A 72 1.03 36.85 16.36
CA VAL A 72 0.46 35.49 16.44
C VAL A 72 1.31 34.60 15.55
N PRO A 73 1.69 33.35 15.97
CA PRO A 73 2.53 32.49 15.17
C PRO A 73 1.83 32.11 13.86
N ALA A 74 2.52 32.32 12.73
CA ALA A 74 2.05 31.92 11.41
C ALA A 74 2.13 30.40 11.29
N VAL A 75 1.05 29.79 10.80
CA VAL A 75 0.99 28.36 10.45
C VAL A 75 1.56 28.18 9.04
N GLU A 76 2.74 27.59 8.93
CA GLU A 76 3.36 27.25 7.65
C GLU A 76 3.20 25.75 7.35
N LYS A 77 2.70 25.45 6.13
CA LYS A 77 2.72 24.10 5.58
C LYS A 77 4.08 23.89 4.92
N SER A 78 5.03 23.23 5.60
CA SER A 78 6.33 22.93 5.00
C SER A 78 6.34 21.53 4.38
N VAL A 79 6.69 21.48 3.10
CA VAL A 79 7.11 20.27 2.41
C VAL A 79 8.61 20.14 2.57
N SER A 80 9.02 19.02 3.20
CA SER A 80 10.41 18.49 3.34
C SER A 80 11.49 19.37 3.98
N GLY A 81 11.95 18.93 5.14
CA GLY A 81 13.37 18.88 5.58
C GLY A 81 14.26 20.14 5.61
N GLY A 82 13.74 21.33 5.47
CA GLY A 82 14.51 22.57 5.53
C GLY A 82 14.45 23.27 6.89
N ARG A 83 15.58 23.66 7.46
CA ARG A 83 15.65 24.54 8.63
C ARG A 83 15.11 25.91 8.23
N ASN A 84 13.94 26.32 8.75
CA ASN A 84 13.40 27.65 8.50
C ASN A 84 14.19 28.68 9.33
N ILE A 85 15.11 29.36 8.70
CA ILE A 85 15.85 30.50 9.23
C ILE A 85 15.26 31.73 8.59
N VAL A 86 14.66 32.61 9.39
CA VAL A 86 14.16 33.91 8.92
C VAL A 86 15.21 34.96 9.33
N ALA A 87 15.83 35.59 8.34
CA ALA A 87 16.70 36.69 8.54
C ALA A 87 15.94 38.01 8.38
N THR A 88 15.87 38.82 9.42
CA THR A 88 15.24 40.15 9.40
C THR A 88 16.33 41.23 9.55
N LEU A 89 16.24 42.27 8.72
CA LEU A 89 17.11 43.45 8.83
C LEU A 89 16.52 44.39 9.89
N ARG A 90 17.28 44.66 10.94
CA ARG A 90 16.94 45.66 11.97
C ARG A 90 17.94 46.79 12.00
N LYS A 91 17.50 48.03 12.12
CA LYS A 91 18.40 49.16 12.38
C LYS A 91 18.57 49.33 13.89
N ARG A 92 19.80 49.31 14.36
CA ARG A 92 20.17 49.56 15.75
C ARG A 92 21.33 50.54 15.78
N GLY A 93 21.13 51.76 16.33
CA GLY A 93 22.18 52.76 16.45
C GLY A 93 22.74 53.20 15.08
N GLY A 94 21.91 53.39 14.06
CA GLY A 94 22.35 53.80 12.71
C GLY A 94 22.97 52.70 11.84
N LYS A 95 23.22 51.51 12.40
CA LYS A 95 23.79 50.36 11.66
C LYS A 95 22.70 49.33 11.36
N THR A 96 22.74 48.76 10.16
CA THR A 96 21.85 47.66 9.76
C THR A 96 22.41 46.33 10.31
N VAL A 97 21.63 45.63 11.14
CA VAL A 97 21.98 44.35 11.73
C VAL A 97 21.04 43.27 11.23
N VAL A 98 21.59 42.14 10.80
CA VAL A 98 20.82 40.97 10.42
C VAL A 98 20.50 40.17 11.67
N ALA A 99 19.21 40.15 12.06
CA ALA A 99 18.74 39.27 13.14
C ALA A 99 18.26 37.95 12.54
N VAL A 100 18.82 36.85 12.99
CA VAL A 100 18.45 35.48 12.57
C VAL A 100 17.61 34.89 13.66
N GLU A 101 16.31 34.67 13.39
CA GLU A 101 15.40 33.98 14.30
C GLU A 101 15.14 32.56 13.82
N ARG A 102 15.32 31.59 14.72
CA ARG A 102 14.86 30.22 14.53
C ARG A 102 13.38 30.16 14.88
N ARG A 103 12.52 29.97 13.91
CA ARG A 103 11.09 29.72 14.17
C ARG A 103 10.87 28.22 14.34
N SER A 104 10.30 27.83 15.46
CA SER A 104 9.76 26.49 15.63
C SER A 104 8.51 26.34 14.78
N VAL A 105 8.52 25.43 13.82
CA VAL A 105 7.35 25.07 13.06
C VAL A 105 6.52 24.12 13.90
N VAL A 106 5.34 24.55 14.33
CA VAL A 106 4.35 23.65 14.93
C VAL A 106 3.82 22.79 13.78
N ARG A 107 4.31 21.56 13.69
CA ARG A 107 3.72 20.56 12.79
C ARG A 107 2.46 20.06 13.47
N PHE A 108 1.29 20.37 12.92
CA PHE A 108 0.11 19.58 13.24
C PHE A 108 0.39 18.18 12.70
N ALA A 109 0.48 17.20 13.62
CA ALA A 109 0.50 15.81 13.22
C ALA A 109 -0.85 15.53 12.55
N GLU A 110 -0.84 15.23 11.25
CA GLU A 110 -2.03 14.69 10.60
C GLU A 110 -2.41 13.43 11.38
N THR A 111 -3.68 13.32 11.80
CA THR A 111 -4.19 12.09 12.43
C THR A 111 -3.88 10.93 11.49
N PRO A 112 -3.20 9.87 11.96
CA PRO A 112 -2.91 8.72 11.12
C PRO A 112 -4.21 8.20 10.49
N ARG A 113 -4.20 7.96 9.18
CA ARG A 113 -5.34 7.32 8.51
C ARG A 113 -5.48 5.92 9.07
N LEU A 114 -6.70 5.57 9.47
CA LEU A 114 -7.02 4.22 9.93
C LEU A 114 -6.89 3.23 8.77
N SER A 115 -6.37 2.04 9.05
CA SER A 115 -6.38 0.92 8.12
C SER A 115 -7.80 0.35 7.96
N TYR A 116 -8.01 -0.47 6.94
CA TYR A 116 -9.31 -1.12 6.73
C TYR A 116 -9.65 -2.09 7.87
N GLY A 117 -8.67 -2.80 8.43
CA GLY A 117 -8.89 -3.66 9.59
C GLY A 117 -9.24 -2.87 10.85
N GLN A 118 -8.66 -1.68 11.05
CA GLN A 118 -9.05 -0.78 12.14
C GLN A 118 -10.48 -0.25 11.95
N ILE A 119 -10.84 0.16 10.74
CA ILE A 119 -12.21 0.63 10.42
C ILE A 119 -13.22 -0.50 10.64
N ALA A 120 -12.86 -1.74 10.29
CA ALA A 120 -13.70 -2.92 10.48
C ALA A 120 -13.71 -3.46 11.93
N GLY A 121 -12.96 -2.84 12.86
CA GLY A 121 -12.90 -3.26 14.25
C GLY A 121 -12.12 -4.57 14.50
N LEU A 122 -11.40 -5.10 13.52
CA LEU A 122 -10.72 -6.40 13.62
C LEU A 122 -9.57 -6.42 14.64
N HIS A 123 -9.00 -5.26 14.99
CA HIS A 123 -7.99 -5.15 16.04
C HIS A 123 -8.52 -5.43 17.45
N GLY A 124 -9.86 -5.37 17.63
CA GLY A 124 -10.51 -5.68 18.91
C GLY A 124 -10.62 -7.19 19.18
N THR A 125 -10.31 -8.06 18.22
CA THR A 125 -10.33 -9.51 18.43
C THR A 125 -9.16 -9.92 19.31
N GLU A 126 -9.46 -10.45 20.50
CA GLU A 126 -8.47 -11.00 21.41
C GLU A 126 -7.93 -12.33 20.89
N ASP A 127 -6.67 -12.65 21.18
CA ASP A 127 -6.01 -13.91 20.84
C ASP A 127 -4.98 -14.32 21.89
N ALA A 128 -4.68 -15.62 21.95
CA ALA A 128 -3.80 -16.21 22.96
C ALA A 128 -2.34 -15.71 22.89
N LEU A 129 -1.91 -15.12 21.77
CA LEU A 129 -0.54 -14.66 21.56
C LEU A 129 -0.40 -13.13 21.63
N ASP A 130 -1.50 -12.39 21.85
CA ASP A 130 -1.56 -10.91 21.84
C ASP A 130 -0.92 -10.33 20.56
N LEU A 131 -1.30 -10.90 19.40
CA LEU A 131 -0.80 -10.44 18.12
C LEU A 131 -1.35 -9.04 17.79
N LYS A 132 -0.47 -8.19 17.29
CA LYS A 132 -0.83 -6.81 16.87
C LYS A 132 -1.40 -6.76 15.45
N SER A 133 -1.38 -7.88 14.74
CA SER A 133 -2.03 -8.05 13.45
C SER A 133 -3.53 -8.21 13.64
N SER A 134 -4.34 -7.55 12.80
CA SER A 134 -5.80 -7.65 12.83
C SER A 134 -6.29 -8.98 12.23
N ALA A 135 -5.54 -9.56 11.29
CA ALA A 135 -5.74 -10.91 10.80
C ALA A 135 -4.41 -11.66 10.77
N ALA A 136 -4.43 -12.93 11.19
CA ALA A 136 -3.24 -13.77 11.20
C ALA A 136 -3.60 -15.25 10.99
N LEU A 137 -2.68 -15.98 10.35
CA LEU A 137 -2.78 -17.42 10.14
C LEU A 137 -1.39 -18.05 10.25
N VAL A 138 -1.30 -19.15 10.98
CA VAL A 138 -0.12 -20.01 11.04
C VAL A 138 -0.54 -21.44 10.74
N ILE A 139 0.03 -22.02 9.69
CA ILE A 139 -0.25 -23.39 9.28
C ILE A 139 1.05 -24.18 9.13
N ASP A 140 1.00 -25.45 9.46
CA ASP A 140 2.02 -26.40 9.06
C ASP A 140 1.89 -26.70 7.57
N GLN A 141 2.95 -26.46 6.81
CA GLN A 141 2.94 -26.59 5.35
C GLN A 141 2.74 -28.04 4.89
N ASP A 142 3.33 -29.00 5.61
CA ASP A 142 3.35 -30.40 5.20
C ASP A 142 2.04 -31.10 5.59
N THR A 143 1.52 -30.85 6.79
CA THR A 143 0.28 -31.49 7.31
C THR A 143 -0.99 -30.70 7.01
N ARG A 144 -0.88 -29.42 6.68
CA ARG A 144 -1.99 -28.46 6.53
C ARG A 144 -2.75 -28.16 7.83
N GLU A 145 -2.23 -28.57 8.96
CA GLU A 145 -2.76 -28.26 10.28
C GLU A 145 -2.75 -26.76 10.53
N VAL A 146 -3.90 -26.18 10.91
CA VAL A 146 -3.99 -24.78 11.36
C VAL A 146 -3.55 -24.73 12.83
N LEU A 147 -2.40 -24.14 13.08
CA LEU A 147 -1.85 -23.99 14.43
C LEU A 147 -2.43 -22.77 15.13
N PHE A 148 -2.64 -21.70 14.39
CA PHE A 148 -3.18 -20.45 14.90
C PHE A 148 -4.00 -19.74 13.81
N SER A 149 -5.14 -19.18 14.20
CA SER A 149 -6.03 -18.40 13.35
C SER A 149 -6.61 -17.21 14.12
N LYS A 150 -6.62 -16.05 13.47
CA LYS A 150 -7.30 -14.82 13.92
C LYS A 150 -7.83 -14.09 12.70
N ASN A 151 -9.15 -13.92 12.57
CA ASN A 151 -9.80 -13.21 11.46
C ASN A 151 -9.27 -13.61 10.07
N ASP A 152 -8.88 -14.86 9.86
CA ASP A 152 -8.11 -15.34 8.73
C ASP A 152 -8.85 -15.34 7.38
N HIS A 153 -10.18 -15.22 7.41
CA HIS A 153 -11.05 -15.01 6.25
C HIS A 153 -11.32 -13.52 5.95
N ALA A 154 -10.86 -12.60 6.79
CA ALA A 154 -11.06 -11.18 6.53
C ALA A 154 -10.33 -10.75 5.25
N VAL A 155 -11.07 -10.16 4.31
CA VAL A 155 -10.52 -9.64 3.05
C VAL A 155 -10.00 -8.23 3.28
N LEU A 156 -8.68 -8.07 3.19
CA LEU A 156 -7.98 -6.83 3.48
C LEU A 156 -7.07 -6.42 2.32
N PRO A 157 -6.74 -5.12 2.17
CA PRO A 157 -5.66 -4.71 1.30
C PRO A 157 -4.35 -5.35 1.73
N ILE A 158 -3.57 -5.85 0.78
CA ILE A 158 -2.37 -6.65 1.05
C ILE A 158 -1.06 -5.93 0.76
N ALA A 159 -1.15 -4.70 0.28
CA ALA A 159 0.02 -3.90 -0.08
C ALA A 159 1.02 -4.72 -0.94
N SER A 160 2.32 -4.52 -0.71
CA SER A 160 3.39 -5.17 -1.49
C SER A 160 3.49 -6.69 -1.32
N ILE A 161 2.63 -7.36 -0.56
CA ILE A 161 2.51 -8.83 -0.63
C ILE A 161 2.14 -9.25 -2.06
N THR A 162 1.41 -8.41 -2.79
CA THR A 162 1.11 -8.52 -4.23
C THR A 162 2.33 -8.93 -5.06
N LYS A 163 3.52 -8.41 -4.74
CA LYS A 163 4.75 -8.70 -5.50
C LYS A 163 5.19 -10.16 -5.44
N LEU A 164 4.67 -10.94 -4.48
CA LEU A 164 4.91 -12.37 -4.45
C LEU A 164 4.21 -13.07 -5.62
N MET A 165 2.95 -12.69 -5.93
CA MET A 165 2.24 -13.15 -7.14
C MET A 165 2.94 -12.67 -8.41
N THR A 166 3.38 -11.42 -8.44
CA THR A 166 4.14 -10.86 -9.57
C THR A 166 5.40 -11.67 -9.83
N GLY A 167 6.18 -11.98 -8.78
CA GLY A 167 7.40 -12.76 -8.89
C GLY A 167 7.15 -14.19 -9.34
N LEU A 168 6.10 -14.83 -8.83
CA LEU A 168 5.72 -16.19 -9.21
C LEU A 168 5.39 -16.28 -10.71
N LEU A 169 4.57 -15.35 -11.22
CA LEU A 169 4.19 -15.32 -12.63
C LEU A 169 5.38 -15.05 -13.55
N ILE A 170 6.23 -14.10 -13.22
CA ILE A 170 7.43 -13.78 -14.03
C ILE A 170 8.38 -14.98 -14.07
N SER A 171 8.58 -15.67 -12.94
CA SER A 171 9.41 -16.85 -12.87
C SER A 171 8.83 -18.03 -13.70
N GLU A 172 7.52 -18.26 -13.65
CA GLU A 172 6.83 -19.31 -14.38
C GLU A 172 6.73 -19.05 -15.87
N ALA A 173 6.72 -17.78 -16.28
CA ALA A 173 6.63 -17.38 -17.69
C ALA A 173 7.88 -17.72 -18.53
N ARG A 174 8.99 -18.11 -17.87
CA ARG A 174 10.28 -18.46 -18.51
C ARG A 174 10.78 -17.41 -19.50
N LEU A 175 10.50 -16.13 -19.21
CA LEU A 175 11.02 -15.01 -19.97
C LEU A 175 12.53 -14.88 -19.77
N PRO A 176 13.30 -14.37 -20.78
CA PRO A 176 14.72 -14.11 -20.61
C PRO A 176 14.97 -13.17 -19.42
N MET A 177 15.70 -13.65 -18.42
CA MET A 177 16.02 -12.86 -17.22
C MET A 177 17.14 -11.85 -17.44
N ASP A 178 17.92 -12.03 -18.48
CA ASP A 178 18.98 -11.13 -18.99
C ASP A 178 18.43 -10.02 -19.91
N GLU A 179 17.17 -10.11 -20.35
CA GLU A 179 16.53 -9.06 -21.13
C GLU A 179 16.52 -7.73 -20.38
N PHE A 180 17.02 -6.68 -21.02
CA PHE A 180 17.05 -5.35 -20.45
C PHE A 180 15.69 -4.65 -20.52
N VAL A 181 15.25 -4.13 -19.39
CA VAL A 181 14.00 -3.38 -19.23
C VAL A 181 14.31 -1.98 -18.71
N THR A 182 13.80 -0.97 -19.41
CA THR A 182 13.98 0.43 -19.04
C THR A 182 12.79 0.93 -18.22
N ILE A 183 13.08 1.59 -17.10
CA ILE A 183 12.08 2.30 -16.27
C ILE A 183 11.57 3.51 -17.05
N THR A 184 10.26 3.59 -17.25
CA THR A 184 9.59 4.67 -17.97
C THR A 184 8.76 5.55 -17.05
N GLN A 185 8.13 6.57 -17.60
CA GLN A 185 7.18 7.42 -16.86
C GLN A 185 5.98 6.62 -16.34
N ASP A 186 5.56 5.58 -17.04
CA ASP A 186 4.44 4.71 -16.66
C ASP A 186 4.72 3.94 -15.36
N ASP A 187 6.00 3.74 -15.02
CA ASP A 187 6.41 3.04 -13.79
C ASP A 187 6.44 3.94 -12.56
N VAL A 188 6.12 5.23 -12.73
CA VAL A 188 6.09 6.19 -11.61
C VAL A 188 4.77 6.07 -10.87
N ASP A 189 4.87 5.87 -9.55
CA ASP A 189 3.70 5.82 -8.67
C ASP A 189 2.96 7.15 -8.63
N THR A 190 1.73 7.16 -9.10
CA THR A 190 0.80 8.30 -9.09
C THR A 190 -0.30 8.15 -8.02
N GLU A 191 -0.41 7.00 -7.34
CA GLU A 191 -1.45 6.73 -6.34
C GLU A 191 -1.03 7.14 -4.92
N LYS A 192 0.18 6.77 -4.52
CA LYS A 192 0.68 6.94 -3.15
C LYS A 192 1.86 7.90 -3.04
N GLY A 193 2.45 8.29 -4.17
CA GLY A 193 3.64 9.14 -4.18
C GLY A 193 4.86 8.46 -3.56
N SER A 194 4.97 7.14 -3.65
CA SER A 194 6.11 6.39 -3.13
C SER A 194 7.39 6.80 -3.84
N SER A 195 8.48 6.96 -3.09
CA SER A 195 9.78 7.27 -3.65
C SER A 195 10.46 6.02 -4.18
N SER A 196 11.24 6.15 -5.26
CA SER A 196 12.09 5.11 -5.80
C SER A 196 13.47 5.65 -6.12
N ARG A 197 14.49 4.79 -5.96
CA ARG A 197 15.87 5.09 -6.35
C ARG A 197 16.14 4.76 -7.83
N LEU A 198 15.28 3.96 -8.45
CA LEU A 198 15.30 3.71 -9.89
C LEU A 198 14.71 4.93 -10.61
N ARG A 199 15.54 5.72 -11.27
CA ARG A 199 15.10 6.91 -12.04
C ARG A 199 14.53 6.48 -13.39
N ILE A 200 13.68 7.32 -13.97
CA ILE A 200 13.27 7.16 -15.37
C ILE A 200 14.51 7.13 -16.24
N GLY A 201 14.55 6.24 -17.24
CA GLY A 201 15.69 5.97 -18.08
C GLY A 201 16.71 4.99 -17.49
N THR A 202 16.51 4.52 -16.23
CA THR A 202 17.33 3.42 -15.68
C THR A 202 16.99 2.13 -16.40
N THR A 203 18.01 1.45 -16.91
CA THR A 203 17.88 0.14 -17.57
C THR A 203 18.58 -0.92 -16.75
N LEU A 204 17.87 -1.98 -16.41
CA LEU A 204 18.35 -3.16 -15.67
C LEU A 204 17.82 -4.42 -16.35
N SER A 205 18.46 -5.56 -16.10
CA SER A 205 17.92 -6.84 -16.55
C SER A 205 16.60 -7.16 -15.85
N ARG A 206 15.74 -7.96 -16.50
CA ARG A 206 14.48 -8.44 -15.93
C ARG A 206 14.73 -9.15 -14.59
N GLY A 207 15.81 -9.93 -14.51
CA GLY A 207 16.22 -10.63 -13.27
C GLY A 207 16.59 -9.66 -12.14
N GLU A 208 17.36 -8.60 -12.43
CA GLU A 208 17.69 -7.56 -11.43
C GLU A 208 16.44 -6.83 -10.94
N LEU A 209 15.53 -6.47 -11.87
CA LEU A 209 14.25 -5.85 -11.49
C LEU A 209 13.40 -6.78 -10.64
N LEU A 210 13.31 -8.07 -10.97
CA LEU A 210 12.60 -9.07 -10.19
C LEU A 210 13.21 -9.20 -8.78
N HIS A 211 14.53 -9.23 -8.68
CA HIS A 211 15.24 -9.28 -7.41
C HIS A 211 14.91 -8.07 -6.53
N LEU A 212 14.98 -6.85 -7.10
CA LEU A 212 14.64 -5.64 -6.38
C LEU A 212 13.17 -5.60 -5.94
N ALA A 213 12.25 -6.10 -6.76
CA ALA A 213 10.83 -6.17 -6.44
C ALA A 213 10.53 -7.11 -5.26
N LEU A 214 11.17 -8.28 -5.22
CA LEU A 214 10.94 -9.29 -4.17
C LEU A 214 11.67 -8.95 -2.88
N MET A 215 12.96 -8.65 -2.92
CA MET A 215 13.80 -8.41 -1.75
C MET A 215 13.52 -7.04 -1.11
N SER A 216 13.64 -5.97 -1.88
CA SER A 216 13.56 -4.58 -1.40
C SER A 216 12.20 -3.92 -1.60
N SER A 217 11.27 -4.66 -2.21
CA SER A 217 9.90 -4.18 -2.46
C SER A 217 9.84 -2.97 -3.42
N GLU A 218 10.77 -2.88 -4.39
CA GLU A 218 10.86 -1.77 -5.33
C GLU A 218 9.63 -1.71 -6.26
N ASN A 219 8.85 -0.62 -6.18
CA ASN A 219 7.58 -0.51 -6.90
C ASN A 219 7.78 -0.34 -8.40
N ARG A 220 8.74 0.52 -8.83
CA ARG A 220 9.01 0.72 -10.25
C ARG A 220 9.52 -0.54 -10.92
N ALA A 221 10.31 -1.35 -10.22
CA ALA A 221 10.76 -2.63 -10.71
C ALA A 221 9.59 -3.60 -10.94
N ALA A 222 8.70 -3.74 -9.95
CA ALA A 222 7.51 -4.60 -10.05
C ALA A 222 6.57 -4.15 -11.19
N HIS A 223 6.35 -2.83 -11.34
CA HIS A 223 5.53 -2.30 -12.40
C HIS A 223 6.15 -2.56 -13.78
N ALA A 224 7.43 -2.26 -13.96
CA ALA A 224 8.14 -2.41 -15.22
C ALA A 224 8.12 -3.87 -15.73
N ILE A 225 8.37 -4.86 -14.85
CA ILE A 225 8.32 -6.28 -15.26
C ILE A 225 6.89 -6.73 -15.59
N GLY A 226 5.86 -6.20 -14.93
CA GLY A 226 4.46 -6.45 -15.30
C GLY A 226 4.06 -5.77 -16.60
N ARG A 227 4.50 -4.53 -16.83
CA ARG A 227 4.24 -3.77 -18.05
C ARG A 227 4.89 -4.40 -19.29
N THR A 228 6.09 -4.96 -19.13
CA THR A 228 6.84 -5.61 -20.21
C THR A 228 6.56 -7.11 -20.34
N TYR A 229 5.53 -7.60 -19.66
CA TYR A 229 5.04 -8.96 -19.85
C TYR A 229 4.41 -9.11 -21.26
N PRO A 230 4.50 -10.26 -21.91
CA PRO A 230 3.81 -10.50 -23.19
C PRO A 230 2.32 -10.17 -23.11
N GLY A 231 1.85 -9.28 -23.99
CA GLY A 231 0.49 -8.75 -23.97
C GLY A 231 0.29 -7.54 -23.03
N GLY A 232 1.34 -7.06 -22.37
CA GLY A 232 1.34 -5.84 -21.56
C GLY A 232 0.70 -5.96 -20.19
N LEU A 233 0.57 -4.82 -19.51
CA LEU A 233 0.12 -4.74 -18.11
C LEU A 233 -1.27 -5.34 -17.88
N SER A 234 -2.23 -5.09 -18.78
CA SER A 234 -3.60 -5.62 -18.66
C SER A 234 -3.62 -7.15 -18.70
N THR A 235 -2.86 -7.74 -19.63
CA THR A 235 -2.70 -9.20 -19.71
C THR A 235 -2.03 -9.74 -18.44
N PHE A 236 -0.99 -9.05 -17.94
CA PHE A 236 -0.33 -9.46 -16.71
C PHE A 236 -1.28 -9.50 -15.51
N VAL A 237 -2.09 -8.45 -15.32
CA VAL A 237 -3.10 -8.40 -14.24
C VAL A 237 -4.16 -9.50 -14.42
N SER A 238 -4.58 -9.76 -15.64
CA SER A 238 -5.49 -10.88 -15.94
C SER A 238 -4.88 -12.22 -15.54
N MET A 239 -3.59 -12.43 -15.83
CA MET A 239 -2.85 -13.63 -15.41
C MET A 239 -2.68 -13.74 -13.91
N MET A 240 -2.48 -12.61 -13.18
CA MET A 240 -2.46 -12.61 -11.69
C MET A 240 -3.76 -13.16 -11.12
N ASN A 241 -4.91 -12.70 -11.63
CA ASN A 241 -6.22 -13.17 -11.17
C ASN A 241 -6.50 -14.62 -11.63
N ALA A 242 -6.08 -15.01 -12.84
CA ALA A 242 -6.19 -16.38 -13.30
C ALA A 242 -5.36 -17.35 -12.43
N LYS A 243 -4.12 -16.95 -12.08
CA LYS A 243 -3.26 -17.73 -11.19
C LYS A 243 -3.84 -17.84 -9.77
N ALA A 244 -4.40 -16.75 -9.24
CA ALA A 244 -5.10 -16.77 -7.95
C ALA A 244 -6.21 -17.82 -7.96
N LYS A 245 -7.03 -17.81 -9.00
CA LYS A 245 -8.11 -18.79 -9.20
C LYS A 245 -7.59 -20.23 -9.26
N MET A 246 -6.51 -20.46 -10.03
CA MET A 246 -5.87 -21.78 -10.14
C MET A 246 -5.33 -22.28 -8.79
N LEU A 247 -4.84 -21.40 -7.94
CA LEU A 247 -4.36 -21.74 -6.60
C LEU A 247 -5.51 -21.93 -5.58
N GLY A 248 -6.76 -21.65 -5.95
CA GLY A 248 -7.91 -21.71 -5.06
C GLY A 248 -8.11 -20.48 -4.17
N MET A 249 -7.43 -19.36 -4.48
CA MET A 249 -7.54 -18.08 -3.77
C MET A 249 -8.86 -17.37 -4.15
N ARG A 250 -9.90 -17.64 -3.41
CA ARG A 250 -11.29 -17.22 -3.74
C ARG A 250 -11.60 -15.79 -3.34
N ASP A 251 -10.92 -15.28 -2.33
CA ASP A 251 -11.10 -13.94 -1.75
C ASP A 251 -10.08 -12.93 -2.30
N THR A 252 -9.32 -13.32 -3.33
CA THR A 252 -8.20 -12.53 -3.84
C THR A 252 -8.53 -11.83 -5.14
N VAL A 253 -8.23 -10.52 -5.18
CA VAL A 253 -8.34 -9.69 -6.38
C VAL A 253 -7.06 -8.89 -6.56
N TYR A 254 -6.52 -8.88 -7.77
CA TYR A 254 -5.41 -8.05 -8.20
C TYR A 254 -5.86 -7.04 -9.25
N VAL A 255 -5.46 -5.78 -9.11
CA VAL A 255 -5.73 -4.72 -10.09
C VAL A 255 -4.43 -4.13 -10.68
N GLU A 256 -3.28 -4.39 -10.03
CA GLU A 256 -1.96 -3.95 -10.52
C GLU A 256 -0.83 -4.79 -9.85
N PRO A 257 0.44 -4.77 -10.37
CA PRO A 257 1.49 -5.70 -9.95
C PRO A 257 2.28 -5.30 -8.71
N THR A 258 2.04 -4.12 -8.10
CA THR A 258 2.91 -3.57 -7.05
C THR A 258 2.34 -3.67 -5.64
N GLY A 259 1.00 -3.59 -5.49
CA GLY A 259 0.29 -3.50 -4.22
C GLY A 259 0.22 -2.07 -3.67
N LEU A 260 0.37 -1.05 -4.52
CA LEU A 260 0.11 0.34 -4.15
C LEU A 260 -1.38 0.61 -4.06
N SER A 261 -2.18 -0.04 -4.90
CA SER A 261 -3.62 0.06 -4.86
C SER A 261 -4.21 -0.72 -3.69
N SER A 262 -5.05 -0.06 -2.89
CA SER A 262 -5.82 -0.72 -1.82
C SER A 262 -6.87 -1.71 -2.34
N ARG A 263 -7.09 -1.74 -3.66
CA ARG A 263 -7.96 -2.71 -4.33
C ARG A 263 -7.28 -4.06 -4.58
N ASN A 264 -5.95 -4.17 -4.40
CA ASN A 264 -5.28 -5.46 -4.29
C ASN A 264 -5.61 -6.02 -2.91
N GLN A 265 -6.51 -6.99 -2.86
CA GLN A 265 -7.08 -7.53 -1.63
C GLN A 265 -6.99 -9.04 -1.59
N SER A 266 -6.89 -9.58 -0.39
CA SER A 266 -6.84 -11.02 -0.14
C SER A 266 -7.19 -11.33 1.32
N SER A 267 -7.44 -12.61 1.64
CA SER A 267 -7.53 -13.14 3.00
C SER A 267 -6.21 -13.81 3.43
N ALA A 268 -6.04 -14.05 4.73
CA ALA A 268 -4.86 -14.77 5.22
C ALA A 268 -4.85 -16.23 4.74
N GLN A 269 -6.01 -16.84 4.57
CA GLN A 269 -6.17 -18.19 4.00
C GLN A 269 -5.64 -18.24 2.56
N ASP A 270 -6.07 -17.32 1.71
CA ASP A 270 -5.62 -17.24 0.32
C ASP A 270 -4.13 -16.96 0.21
N LEU A 271 -3.61 -16.04 1.04
CA LEU A 271 -2.19 -15.75 1.05
C LEU A 271 -1.32 -16.93 1.49
N ALA A 272 -1.84 -17.81 2.34
CA ALA A 272 -1.14 -19.04 2.70
C ALA A 272 -0.99 -19.97 1.48
N LEU A 273 -2.00 -20.04 0.59
CA LEU A 273 -1.92 -20.76 -0.68
C LEU A 273 -0.86 -20.16 -1.61
N LEU A 274 -0.80 -18.82 -1.70
CA LEU A 274 0.22 -18.13 -2.47
C LEU A 274 1.62 -18.40 -1.94
N VAL A 275 1.83 -18.32 -0.63
CA VAL A 275 3.12 -18.59 0.02
C VAL A 275 3.55 -20.04 -0.23
N ASN A 276 2.63 -20.99 -0.15
CA ASN A 276 2.90 -22.39 -0.46
C ASN A 276 3.37 -22.59 -1.90
N ALA A 277 2.69 -21.97 -2.88
CA ALA A 277 3.09 -22.02 -4.29
C ALA A 277 4.46 -21.35 -4.51
N ALA A 278 4.67 -20.18 -3.94
CA ALA A 278 5.92 -19.43 -4.02
C ALA A 278 7.10 -20.20 -3.39
N SER A 279 6.87 -20.93 -2.30
CA SER A 279 7.90 -21.73 -1.62
C SER A 279 8.38 -22.92 -2.44
N SER A 280 7.61 -23.36 -3.43
CA SER A 280 8.01 -24.41 -4.38
C SER A 280 8.87 -23.87 -5.54
N ASN A 281 8.92 -22.55 -5.73
CA ASN A 281 9.66 -21.91 -6.82
C ASN A 281 11.06 -21.47 -6.33
N ALA A 282 12.12 -22.08 -6.87
CA ALA A 282 13.49 -21.85 -6.45
C ALA A 282 13.91 -20.36 -6.61
N MET A 283 13.59 -19.74 -7.75
CA MET A 283 13.94 -18.34 -8.04
C MET A 283 13.23 -17.39 -7.05
N VAL A 284 11.94 -17.59 -6.77
CA VAL A 284 11.21 -16.76 -5.83
C VAL A 284 11.75 -16.90 -4.41
N ARG A 285 12.12 -18.12 -4.00
CA ARG A 285 12.77 -18.34 -2.70
C ARG A 285 14.07 -17.55 -2.58
N GLU A 286 14.99 -17.76 -3.53
CA GLU A 286 16.31 -17.12 -3.55
C GLU A 286 16.20 -15.59 -3.52
N LEU A 287 15.42 -15.02 -4.45
CA LEU A 287 15.34 -13.57 -4.58
C LEU A 287 14.60 -12.91 -3.42
N SER A 288 13.58 -13.55 -2.85
CA SER A 288 12.82 -12.98 -1.72
C SER A 288 13.58 -13.01 -0.40
N THR A 289 14.51 -13.96 -0.23
CA THR A 289 15.28 -14.14 1.02
C THR A 289 16.70 -13.59 0.94
N SER A 290 17.08 -12.96 -0.18
CA SER A 290 18.36 -12.26 -0.31
C SER A 290 18.48 -11.14 0.72
N PRO A 291 19.57 -11.08 1.52
CA PRO A 291 19.71 -10.06 2.56
C PRO A 291 20.00 -8.66 2.03
N ASN A 292 20.70 -8.59 0.90
CA ASN A 292 21.05 -7.35 0.21
C ASN A 292 21.41 -7.63 -1.25
N TYR A 293 21.39 -6.59 -2.08
CA TYR A 293 21.79 -6.65 -3.47
C TYR A 293 22.31 -5.32 -3.97
N GLN A 294 23.30 -5.37 -4.87
CA GLN A 294 23.86 -4.20 -5.50
C GLN A 294 23.56 -4.20 -7.00
N VAL A 295 23.11 -3.05 -7.51
CA VAL A 295 22.93 -2.85 -8.95
C VAL A 295 23.80 -1.72 -9.45
N ALA A 296 24.44 -1.92 -10.59
CA ALA A 296 25.23 -0.88 -11.26
C ALA A 296 24.31 -0.06 -12.19
N ILE A 297 24.28 1.26 -12.03
CA ILE A 297 23.48 2.17 -12.86
C ILE A 297 24.43 3.25 -13.37
N GLY A 298 24.91 3.09 -14.62
CA GLY A 298 26.00 3.92 -15.16
C GLY A 298 27.22 3.85 -14.25
N ASN A 299 27.73 5.00 -13.80
CA ASN A 299 28.92 5.09 -12.94
C ASN A 299 28.57 4.98 -11.43
N ARG A 300 27.38 4.54 -11.06
CA ARG A 300 26.95 4.44 -9.67
C ARG A 300 26.53 3.03 -9.33
N THR A 301 26.87 2.58 -8.12
CA THR A 301 26.33 1.37 -7.53
C THR A 301 25.30 1.72 -6.48
N LEU A 302 24.10 1.17 -6.59
CA LEU A 302 23.03 1.32 -5.60
C LEU A 302 22.95 0.07 -4.75
N GLN A 303 23.06 0.23 -3.43
CA GLN A 303 22.90 -0.83 -2.46
C GLN A 303 21.43 -0.92 -2.04
N TYR A 304 20.80 -2.08 -2.20
CA TYR A 304 19.47 -2.41 -1.69
C TYR A 304 19.56 -3.43 -0.56
N ASN A 305 18.61 -3.38 0.36
CA ASN A 305 18.54 -4.31 1.49
C ASN A 305 17.13 -4.89 1.59
N THR A 306 17.05 -6.09 2.17
CA THR A 306 15.77 -6.70 2.48
C THR A 306 14.92 -5.81 3.40
N THR A 307 13.61 -5.83 3.17
CA THR A 307 12.62 -5.13 4.00
C THR A 307 12.23 -5.92 5.26
N ASN A 308 12.57 -7.21 5.30
CA ASN A 308 12.36 -8.09 6.44
C ASN A 308 13.67 -8.36 7.17
N ARG A 309 13.86 -7.74 8.33
CA ARG A 309 15.10 -7.91 9.11
C ARG A 309 15.35 -9.33 9.59
N LEU A 310 14.30 -10.19 9.67
CA LEU A 310 14.43 -11.58 10.09
C LEU A 310 15.30 -12.40 9.12
N VAL A 311 15.33 -12.03 7.82
CA VAL A 311 16.19 -12.66 6.80
C VAL A 311 17.68 -12.62 7.17
N ARG A 312 18.09 -11.61 7.95
CA ARG A 312 19.49 -11.46 8.40
C ARG A 312 19.75 -12.03 9.80
N SER A 313 18.72 -12.54 10.44
CA SER A 313 18.87 -13.17 11.76
C SER A 313 19.29 -14.63 11.61
N PRO A 314 20.36 -15.07 12.30
CA PRO A 314 20.78 -16.47 12.26
C PRO A 314 19.77 -17.43 12.89
N ASP A 315 18.84 -16.89 13.68
CA ASP A 315 17.81 -17.67 14.35
C ASP A 315 16.64 -18.07 13.45
N TRP A 316 16.62 -17.60 12.20
CA TRP A 316 15.51 -17.80 11.29
C TRP A 316 15.95 -18.53 10.02
N ASP A 317 15.31 -19.65 9.72
CA ASP A 317 15.43 -20.39 8.46
C ASP A 317 14.20 -20.06 7.59
N ILE A 318 14.32 -19.01 6.76
CA ILE A 318 13.23 -18.47 5.94
C ILE A 318 13.39 -18.94 4.51
N GLY A 319 12.42 -19.71 4.02
CA GLY A 319 12.39 -20.19 2.64
C GLY A 319 11.79 -19.20 1.64
N VAL A 320 10.78 -18.43 2.05
CA VAL A 320 10.18 -17.36 1.25
C VAL A 320 9.60 -16.29 2.17
N GLN A 321 9.60 -15.02 1.73
CA GLN A 321 8.97 -13.95 2.49
C GLN A 321 8.55 -12.77 1.62
N LYS A 322 7.62 -11.97 2.13
CA LYS A 322 7.33 -10.64 1.61
C LYS A 322 6.70 -9.76 2.67
N THR A 323 7.14 -8.50 2.75
CA THR A 323 6.52 -7.47 3.56
C THR A 323 5.64 -6.55 2.73
N GLY A 324 4.64 -5.93 3.33
CA GLY A 324 3.80 -4.92 2.72
C GLY A 324 3.49 -3.77 3.68
N TYR A 325 3.23 -2.59 3.11
CA TYR A 325 2.69 -1.43 3.82
C TYR A 325 2.10 -0.41 2.86
N ILE A 326 0.86 -0.07 3.06
CA ILE A 326 0.20 1.19 2.69
C ILE A 326 -0.70 1.58 3.87
N SER A 327 -1.16 2.81 3.94
CA SER A 327 -2.01 3.26 5.08
C SER A 327 -3.25 2.40 5.26
N GLU A 328 -3.88 1.98 4.17
CA GLU A 328 -5.10 1.18 4.17
C GLU A 328 -4.90 -0.29 4.57
N ALA A 329 -3.70 -0.82 4.32
CA ALA A 329 -3.34 -2.22 4.63
C ALA A 329 -2.67 -2.40 5.99
N GLY A 330 -2.19 -1.32 6.62
CA GLY A 330 -1.31 -1.44 7.77
C GLY A 330 -0.01 -2.19 7.44
N GLN A 331 0.66 -2.72 8.45
CA GLN A 331 1.89 -3.49 8.27
C GLN A 331 1.56 -4.97 8.00
N CYS A 332 2.03 -5.50 6.88
CA CYS A 332 1.80 -6.89 6.46
C CYS A 332 3.12 -7.67 6.35
N LEU A 333 3.07 -8.96 6.64
CA LEU A 333 4.16 -9.91 6.46
C LEU A 333 3.57 -11.28 6.10
N VAL A 334 4.12 -11.90 5.06
CA VAL A 334 3.96 -13.34 4.83
C VAL A 334 5.33 -13.99 4.77
N MET A 335 5.43 -15.22 5.28
CA MET A 335 6.65 -16.00 5.14
C MET A 335 6.41 -17.49 5.31
N GLN A 336 7.28 -18.28 4.69
CA GLN A 336 7.49 -19.69 4.99
C GLN A 336 8.83 -19.82 5.72
N THR A 337 8.83 -20.53 6.83
CA THR A 337 10.03 -20.70 7.66
C THR A 337 10.05 -22.07 8.31
N LYS A 338 11.24 -22.54 8.69
CA LYS A 338 11.40 -23.78 9.45
C LYS A 338 11.61 -23.47 10.94
N ILE A 339 10.73 -23.98 11.79
CA ILE A 339 10.80 -23.83 13.25
C ILE A 339 10.59 -25.19 13.88
N ALA A 340 11.45 -25.59 14.84
CA ALA A 340 11.39 -26.86 15.54
C ALA A 340 11.25 -28.09 14.59
N GLY A 341 11.87 -28.01 13.42
CA GLY A 341 11.81 -29.07 12.41
C GLY A 341 10.61 -29.02 11.47
N ARG A 342 9.58 -28.25 11.80
CA ARG A 342 8.33 -28.07 11.00
C ARG A 342 8.48 -26.92 10.01
N LYS A 343 7.91 -27.07 8.81
CA LYS A 343 7.78 -25.95 7.85
C LYS A 343 6.47 -25.24 8.11
N LEU A 344 6.53 -24.01 8.52
CA LEU A 344 5.38 -23.19 8.85
C LEU A 344 5.16 -22.08 7.81
N ILE A 345 3.93 -21.88 7.42
CA ILE A 345 3.51 -20.70 6.68
C ILE A 345 2.86 -19.75 7.69
N MET A 346 3.34 -18.51 7.71
CA MET A 346 2.86 -17.45 8.59
C MET A 346 2.34 -16.28 7.75
N VAL A 347 1.15 -15.82 8.05
CA VAL A 347 0.52 -14.64 7.44
C VAL A 347 0.11 -13.69 8.55
N PHE A 348 0.56 -12.43 8.46
CA PHE A 348 0.19 -11.35 9.37
C PHE A 348 -0.27 -10.16 8.54
N LEU A 349 -1.52 -9.74 8.70
CA LEU A 349 -2.13 -8.63 7.97
C LEU A 349 -2.52 -7.52 8.94
N ASP A 350 -2.34 -6.30 8.48
CA ASP A 350 -2.73 -5.09 9.18
C ASP A 350 -2.24 -5.06 10.64
N SER A 351 -0.94 -5.29 10.85
CA SER A 351 -0.34 -5.22 12.17
C SER A 351 -0.13 -3.75 12.58
N ALA A 352 -0.55 -3.42 13.81
CA ALA A 352 -0.49 -2.07 14.36
C ALA A 352 0.94 -1.67 14.76
N GLY A 353 1.51 -0.70 14.06
CA GLY A 353 2.85 -0.16 14.35
C GLY A 353 3.96 -0.71 13.45
N LYS A 354 5.04 0.06 13.34
CA LYS A 354 6.09 -0.13 12.32
C LYS A 354 6.80 -1.48 12.36
N LEU A 355 6.99 -2.06 13.54
CA LEU A 355 7.72 -3.32 13.74
C LEU A 355 6.85 -4.45 14.27
N SER A 356 5.58 -4.21 14.47
CA SER A 356 4.67 -5.14 15.15
C SER A 356 4.54 -6.48 14.41
N ARG A 357 4.45 -6.48 13.06
CA ARG A 357 4.45 -7.72 12.26
C ARG A 357 5.68 -8.61 12.50
N ILE A 358 6.83 -8.00 12.81
CA ILE A 358 8.04 -8.72 13.17
C ILE A 358 7.91 -9.28 14.59
N GLY A 359 7.39 -8.47 15.52
CA GLY A 359 7.08 -8.91 16.87
C GLY A 359 6.07 -10.06 16.92
N ASP A 360 5.08 -10.03 16.01
CA ASP A 360 4.08 -11.11 15.88
C ASP A 360 4.75 -12.42 15.43
N ALA A 361 5.63 -12.36 14.43
CA ALA A 361 6.41 -13.52 14.01
C ALA A 361 7.27 -14.08 15.16
N GLU A 362 7.92 -13.22 15.95
CA GLU A 362 8.70 -13.63 17.12
C GLU A 362 7.84 -14.25 18.24
N ARG A 363 6.60 -13.77 18.43
CA ARG A 363 5.66 -14.38 19.38
C ARG A 363 5.28 -15.80 18.96
N VAL A 364 4.94 -15.96 17.68
CA VAL A 364 4.62 -17.29 17.13
C VAL A 364 5.82 -18.22 17.25
N ARG A 365 7.04 -17.77 16.91
CA ARG A 365 8.25 -18.59 17.01
C ARG A 365 8.50 -19.09 18.43
N ARG A 366 8.24 -18.26 19.45
CA ARG A 366 8.41 -18.67 20.86
C ARG A 366 7.30 -19.58 21.37
N TRP A 367 6.16 -19.54 20.74
CA TRP A 367 4.99 -20.33 21.10
C TRP A 367 5.02 -21.75 20.49
N VAL A 368 5.53 -21.92 19.29
CA VAL A 368 5.71 -23.22 18.61
C VAL A 368 6.90 -23.98 19.22
#